data_048680fc9ad3c3e3ba1e5dbd911506ba
#
_entry.id   048680fc9ad3c3e3ba1e5dbd911506ba
#
_cell.length_a   1.000
_cell.length_b   1.000
_cell.length_c   1.000
_cell.angle_alpha   90.00
_cell.angle_beta   90.00
_cell.angle_gamma   90.00
#
_symmetry.space_group_name_H-M   'P 1'
#
loop_
_entity.id
_entity.type
_entity.pdbx_description
1 polymer ?
#
loop_
_entity_poly.entity_id
_entity_poly.type
_entity_poly.pdbx_seq_one_letter_code
_entity_poly.pdbx_strand_id
1 'polypeptide(L)'
;MRKLGYILVFATSLTMILSCGQRKGEKAPVSAGADETEIVWPLGFATDTLQVDTLKVRDGQTLSKLFTGLGLPDKAAYDLVQASDSIFPAKALRSGRDCFAYTADTLGLRYLVYEKDRVNSVVFRCFPPYGAWNVEKEVVVERKYSDVTINSSLWVEMREAGASPLLILSLSDVY
;
A
#
# COMPACT_ATOMS: atom_id res chain seq x y z
N MET A 1 -58.65 -37.35 -4.17
CA MET A 1 -58.87 -37.69 -5.60
C MET A 1 -57.48 -37.57 -6.25
N ARG A 2 -56.82 -38.70 -6.43
CA ARG A 2 -56.51 -39.41 -7.70
C ARG A 2 -55.60 -38.53 -8.59
N LYS A 3 -54.42 -38.89 -9.12
CA LYS A 3 -53.83 -40.15 -9.61
C LYS A 3 -52.30 -39.88 -9.78
N LEU A 4 -51.33 -40.64 -9.38
CA LEU A 4 -50.82 -41.95 -9.88
C LEU A 4 -50.39 -41.93 -11.33
N GLY A 5 -49.10 -42.26 -11.53
CA GLY A 5 -48.53 -42.89 -12.72
C GLY A 5 -47.52 -41.95 -13.44
N TYR A 6 -46.30 -42.30 -13.76
CA TYR A 6 -45.79 -43.50 -14.42
C TYR A 6 -44.26 -43.66 -14.18
N ILE A 7 -43.92 -44.83 -13.78
CA ILE A 7 -42.57 -45.42 -13.89
C ILE A 7 -42.39 -45.84 -15.35
N LEU A 8 -41.23 -45.57 -15.91
CA LEU A 8 -40.73 -46.38 -17.03
C LEU A 8 -39.18 -46.44 -16.99
N VAL A 9 -38.77 -47.64 -16.64
CA VAL A 9 -37.45 -48.24 -16.71
C VAL A 9 -37.03 -48.36 -18.16
N PHE A 10 -35.79 -47.98 -18.50
CA PHE A 10 -35.06 -48.61 -19.59
C PHE A 10 -33.61 -48.84 -19.16
N ALA A 11 -33.36 -50.09 -18.95
CA ALA A 11 -32.02 -50.68 -18.82
C ALA A 11 -31.48 -51.04 -20.21
N THR A 12 -30.21 -51.35 -20.20
CA THR A 12 -29.32 -51.89 -21.28
C THR A 12 -28.62 -50.81 -22.11
N SER A 13 -27.32 -50.82 -22.22
CA SER A 13 -26.41 -51.86 -22.70
C SER A 13 -24.95 -51.59 -22.31
N LEU A 14 -24.38 -52.63 -21.74
CA LEU A 14 -22.96 -52.88 -21.51
C LEU A 14 -22.25 -53.14 -22.83
N THR A 15 -21.21 -52.35 -23.18
CA THR A 15 -20.17 -52.81 -24.10
C THR A 15 -18.79 -52.34 -23.64
N MET A 16 -18.04 -53.29 -23.10
CA MET A 16 -16.57 -53.19 -22.95
C MET A 16 -15.94 -53.18 -24.34
N ILE A 17 -15.05 -52.21 -24.53
CA ILE A 17 -13.98 -52.41 -25.52
C ILE A 17 -12.67 -52.02 -24.81
N LEU A 18 -11.91 -53.03 -24.39
CA LEU A 18 -10.47 -52.92 -24.18
C LEU A 18 -9.81 -52.64 -25.53
N SER A 19 -9.16 -51.54 -25.69
CA SER A 19 -8.14 -51.34 -26.70
C SER A 19 -6.90 -50.76 -26.05
N CYS A 20 -5.95 -51.66 -25.85
CA CYS A 20 -4.59 -51.35 -25.51
C CYS A 20 -3.93 -50.76 -26.75
N GLY A 21 -3.53 -49.51 -26.73
CA GLY A 21 -2.81 -48.82 -27.82
C GLY A 21 -1.82 -47.85 -27.20
N GLN A 22 -0.60 -48.35 -27.00
CA GLN A 22 0.57 -47.51 -26.70
C GLN A 22 0.76 -46.49 -27.84
N ARG A 23 0.62 -45.21 -27.54
CA ARG A 23 1.14 -44.14 -28.38
C ARG A 23 2.04 -43.21 -27.59
N LYS A 24 3.29 -43.30 -27.99
CA LYS A 24 4.42 -42.42 -27.87
C LYS A 24 4.03 -40.97 -27.60
N GLY A 25 4.78 -40.35 -26.63
CA GLY A 25 4.68 -39.00 -26.14
C GLY A 25 4.49 -37.94 -27.23
N GLU A 26 3.37 -37.29 -27.14
CA GLU A 26 3.11 -36.00 -27.74
C GLU A 26 3.08 -35.00 -26.57
N LYS A 27 4.12 -34.18 -26.54
CA LYS A 27 4.19 -33.05 -25.64
C LYS A 27 2.96 -32.17 -25.91
N ALA A 28 2.03 -32.13 -24.97
CA ALA A 28 1.03 -31.08 -24.94
C ALA A 28 1.74 -29.71 -24.97
N PRO A 29 1.24 -28.75 -25.75
CA PRO A 29 1.79 -27.41 -25.69
C PRO A 29 1.63 -26.88 -24.26
N VAL A 30 2.75 -26.54 -23.66
CA VAL A 30 2.79 -25.74 -22.43
C VAL A 30 1.97 -24.49 -22.74
N SER A 31 0.78 -24.42 -22.18
CA SER A 31 0.04 -23.17 -22.07
C SER A 31 1.02 -22.15 -21.51
N ALA A 32 1.42 -21.21 -22.35
CA ALA A 32 2.14 -20.04 -21.89
C ALA A 32 1.26 -19.40 -20.80
N GLY A 33 1.69 -19.56 -19.56
CA GLY A 33 1.16 -18.77 -18.46
C GLY A 33 1.27 -17.32 -18.90
N ALA A 34 0.14 -16.65 -19.05
CA ALA A 34 0.13 -15.22 -19.07
C ALA A 34 0.87 -14.81 -17.79
N ASP A 35 1.97 -14.12 -17.96
CA ASP A 35 2.68 -13.43 -16.91
C ASP A 35 1.68 -12.38 -16.40
N GLU A 36 0.87 -12.75 -15.39
CA GLU A 36 0.11 -11.80 -14.62
C GLU A 36 1.16 -10.98 -13.90
N THR A 37 1.61 -9.91 -14.54
CA THR A 37 2.35 -8.85 -13.87
C THR A 37 1.48 -8.40 -12.72
N GLU A 38 1.79 -8.88 -11.52
CA GLU A 38 1.17 -8.45 -10.28
C GLU A 38 1.39 -6.95 -10.18
N ILE A 39 0.31 -6.18 -10.37
CA ILE A 39 0.36 -4.72 -10.29
C ILE A 39 0.56 -4.38 -8.81
N VAL A 40 1.81 -4.16 -8.44
CA VAL A 40 2.17 -3.74 -7.10
C VAL A 40 1.84 -2.26 -6.95
N TRP A 41 0.78 -1.95 -6.21
CA TRP A 41 0.41 -0.59 -5.87
C TRP A 41 1.29 -0.08 -4.73
N PRO A 42 2.05 1.03 -4.90
CA PRO A 42 2.99 1.53 -3.87
C PRO A 42 2.33 1.81 -2.51
N LEU A 43 1.05 2.17 -2.50
CA LEU A 43 0.26 2.42 -1.28
C LEU A 43 -0.61 1.23 -0.86
N GLY A 44 -0.58 0.11 -1.62
CA GLY A 44 -1.43 -1.05 -1.39
C GLY A 44 -2.86 -0.90 -1.92
N PHE A 45 -3.15 0.14 -2.71
CA PHE A 45 -4.43 0.35 -3.38
C PHE A 45 -4.26 1.13 -4.69
N ALA A 46 -5.23 0.98 -5.62
CA ALA A 46 -5.26 1.71 -6.89
C ALA A 46 -5.56 3.20 -6.64
N THR A 47 -4.70 4.07 -7.12
CA THR A 47 -4.83 5.54 -6.96
C THR A 47 -5.44 6.23 -8.16
N ASP A 48 -5.45 5.59 -9.33
CA ASP A 48 -5.72 6.20 -10.64
C ASP A 48 -7.12 6.80 -10.78
N THR A 49 -8.08 6.30 -10.00
CA THR A 49 -9.49 6.75 -10.03
C THR A 49 -9.87 7.63 -8.84
N LEU A 50 -8.90 8.02 -8.03
CA LEU A 50 -9.13 8.77 -6.80
C LEU A 50 -8.54 10.18 -6.92
N GLN A 51 -9.28 11.16 -6.42
CA GLN A 51 -8.79 12.52 -6.23
C GLN A 51 -7.98 12.58 -4.94
N VAL A 52 -6.92 13.37 -4.92
CA VAL A 52 -5.99 13.49 -3.79
C VAL A 52 -5.99 14.91 -3.28
N ASP A 53 -6.38 15.09 -2.02
CA ASP A 53 -6.28 16.34 -1.30
C ASP A 53 -5.16 16.26 -0.27
N THR A 54 -4.26 17.27 -0.27
CA THR A 54 -3.18 17.37 0.70
C THR A 54 -3.60 18.26 1.87
N LEU A 55 -3.41 17.78 3.08
CA LEU A 55 -3.72 18.50 4.30
C LEU A 55 -2.63 18.29 5.36
N LYS A 56 -2.59 19.17 6.35
CA LYS A 56 -1.72 19.02 7.52
C LYS A 56 -2.54 18.81 8.78
N VAL A 57 -2.03 17.94 9.66
CA VAL A 57 -2.63 17.73 10.98
C VAL A 57 -2.50 19.02 11.80
N ARG A 58 -3.61 19.53 12.32
CA ARG A 58 -3.66 20.74 13.14
C ARG A 58 -3.25 20.45 14.59
N ASP A 59 -2.82 21.49 15.30
CA ASP A 59 -2.52 21.37 16.72
C ASP A 59 -3.77 20.97 17.53
N GLY A 60 -3.59 19.99 18.40
CA GLY A 60 -4.68 19.44 19.23
C GLY A 60 -5.73 18.63 18.47
N GLN A 61 -5.52 18.35 17.18
CA GLN A 61 -6.43 17.53 16.39
C GLN A 61 -6.29 16.07 16.79
N THR A 62 -7.42 15.41 17.04
CA THR A 62 -7.47 13.97 17.29
C THR A 62 -7.69 13.21 15.98
N LEU A 63 -7.32 11.92 15.95
CA LEU A 63 -7.50 11.08 14.76
C LEU A 63 -8.98 10.99 14.35
N SER A 64 -9.92 10.87 15.30
CA SER A 64 -11.35 10.87 15.00
C SER A 64 -11.80 12.21 14.38
N LYS A 65 -11.35 13.35 14.92
CA LYS A 65 -11.67 14.68 14.38
C LYS A 65 -11.06 14.90 12.99
N LEU A 66 -9.92 14.27 12.70
CA LEU A 66 -9.33 14.30 11.36
C LEU A 66 -10.25 13.60 10.36
N PHE A 67 -10.73 12.38 10.69
CA PHE A 67 -11.64 11.64 9.82
C PHE A 67 -13.00 12.31 9.65
N THR A 68 -13.61 12.81 10.73
CA THR A 68 -14.91 13.49 10.62
C THR A 68 -14.81 14.79 9.84
N GLY A 69 -13.69 15.50 9.98
CA GLY A 69 -13.40 16.70 9.17
C GLY A 69 -13.25 16.42 7.67
N LEU A 70 -12.98 15.17 7.30
CA LEU A 70 -12.91 14.69 5.90
C LEU A 70 -14.22 14.04 5.42
N GLY A 71 -15.30 14.17 6.21
CA GLY A 71 -16.63 13.73 5.84
C GLY A 71 -17.00 12.31 6.30
N LEU A 72 -16.18 11.63 7.11
CA LEU A 72 -16.60 10.37 7.73
C LEU A 72 -17.63 10.64 8.84
N PRO A 73 -18.72 9.86 8.89
CA PRO A 73 -19.64 9.87 10.04
C PRO A 73 -18.92 9.53 11.36
N ASP A 74 -19.34 10.12 12.47
CA ASP A 74 -18.70 9.92 13.78
C ASP A 74 -18.56 8.45 14.18
N LYS A 75 -19.59 7.64 13.93
CA LYS A 75 -19.53 6.20 14.18
C LYS A 75 -18.45 5.52 13.34
N ALA A 76 -18.38 5.82 12.05
CA ALA A 76 -17.38 5.27 11.14
C ALA A 76 -15.96 5.67 11.53
N ALA A 77 -15.77 6.93 11.91
CA ALA A 77 -14.49 7.45 12.41
C ALA A 77 -14.05 6.73 13.70
N TYR A 78 -14.99 6.50 14.63
CA TYR A 78 -14.72 5.74 15.85
C TYR A 78 -14.33 4.28 15.52
N ASP A 79 -15.13 3.58 14.72
CA ASP A 79 -14.87 2.19 14.33
C ASP A 79 -13.51 2.05 13.61
N LEU A 80 -13.16 3.02 12.76
CA LEU A 80 -11.86 3.05 12.08
C LEU A 80 -10.70 3.25 13.06
N VAL A 81 -10.84 4.16 14.03
CA VAL A 81 -9.80 4.38 15.07
C VAL A 81 -9.58 3.11 15.87
N GLN A 82 -10.65 2.41 16.27
CA GLN A 82 -10.55 1.15 16.99
C GLN A 82 -9.87 0.05 16.12
N ALA A 83 -10.28 -0.08 14.88
CA ALA A 83 -9.73 -1.08 13.95
C ALA A 83 -8.26 -0.82 13.60
N SER A 84 -7.80 0.42 13.68
CA SER A 84 -6.42 0.81 13.35
C SER A 84 -5.48 0.89 14.56
N ASP A 85 -5.97 0.76 15.79
CA ASP A 85 -5.19 1.03 17.01
C ASP A 85 -3.94 0.14 17.15
N SER A 86 -3.99 -1.10 16.67
CA SER A 86 -2.83 -2.01 16.66
C SER A 86 -1.70 -1.57 15.73
N ILE A 87 -2.01 -0.86 14.64
CA ILE A 87 -1.05 -0.38 13.64
C ILE A 87 -0.64 1.06 13.92
N PHE A 88 -1.61 1.90 14.29
CA PHE A 88 -1.42 3.31 14.57
C PHE A 88 -2.30 3.75 15.74
N PRO A 89 -1.76 3.74 16.97
CA PRO A 89 -2.46 4.24 18.14
C PRO A 89 -2.84 5.72 17.97
N ALA A 90 -4.05 6.10 18.38
CA ALA A 90 -4.54 7.47 18.20
C ALA A 90 -3.61 8.55 18.81
N LYS A 91 -2.89 8.21 19.88
CA LYS A 91 -1.88 9.08 20.53
C LYS A 91 -0.60 9.28 19.70
N ALA A 92 -0.39 8.50 18.65
CA ALA A 92 0.78 8.62 17.76
C ALA A 92 0.63 9.76 16.74
N LEU A 93 -0.57 10.32 16.58
CA LEU A 93 -0.81 11.46 15.71
C LEU A 93 0.03 12.68 16.16
N ARG A 94 0.72 13.31 15.21
CA ARG A 94 1.54 14.51 15.45
C ARG A 94 1.03 15.66 14.60
N SER A 95 0.94 16.84 15.20
CA SER A 95 0.63 18.08 14.46
C SER A 95 1.73 18.43 13.46
N GLY A 96 1.37 19.17 12.42
CA GLY A 96 2.26 19.62 11.36
C GLY A 96 2.65 18.54 10.32
N ARG A 97 2.26 17.27 10.52
CA ARG A 97 2.52 16.19 9.56
C ARG A 97 1.56 16.26 8.38
N ASP A 98 2.08 15.86 7.24
CA ASP A 98 1.30 15.82 6.00
C ASP A 98 0.39 14.58 5.96
N CYS A 99 -0.81 14.79 5.45
CA CYS A 99 -1.79 13.75 5.18
C CYS A 99 -2.32 13.91 3.75
N PHE A 100 -2.63 12.80 3.10
CA PHE A 100 -3.22 12.76 1.78
C PHE A 100 -4.57 12.04 1.86
N ALA A 101 -5.63 12.76 1.57
CA ALA A 101 -6.98 12.22 1.54
C ALA A 101 -7.32 11.79 0.11
N TYR A 102 -7.61 10.52 -0.09
CA TYR A 102 -8.01 9.94 -1.36
C TYR A 102 -9.52 9.78 -1.39
N THR A 103 -10.17 10.54 -2.25
CA THR A 103 -11.62 10.60 -2.37
C THR A 103 -12.09 10.09 -3.73
N ALA A 104 -13.26 9.47 -3.75
CA ALA A 104 -13.96 9.12 -4.99
C ALA A 104 -15.19 10.02 -5.13
N ASP A 105 -15.49 10.48 -6.34
CA ASP A 105 -16.54 11.48 -6.62
C ASP A 105 -17.90 11.16 -5.98
N THR A 106 -18.30 9.88 -6.01
CA THR A 106 -19.61 9.45 -5.49
C THR A 106 -19.57 8.79 -4.12
N LEU A 107 -18.39 8.33 -3.68
CA LEU A 107 -18.23 7.50 -2.47
C LEU A 107 -17.54 8.24 -1.32
N GLY A 108 -17.11 9.47 -1.54
CA GLY A 108 -16.39 10.28 -0.56
C GLY A 108 -15.00 9.73 -0.20
N LEU A 109 -14.58 9.92 1.05
CA LEU A 109 -13.26 9.51 1.53
C LEU A 109 -13.09 7.99 1.48
N ARG A 110 -12.07 7.53 0.75
CA ARG A 110 -11.75 6.10 0.61
C ARG A 110 -10.52 5.72 1.42
N TYR A 111 -9.45 6.50 1.29
CA TYR A 111 -8.22 6.25 2.02
C TYR A 111 -7.65 7.55 2.56
N LEU A 112 -6.98 7.45 3.70
CA LEU A 112 -6.16 8.52 4.25
C LEU A 112 -4.75 7.98 4.44
N VAL A 113 -3.78 8.67 3.85
CA VAL A 113 -2.35 8.37 4.03
C VAL A 113 -1.77 9.40 4.98
N TYR A 114 -1.22 8.96 6.10
CA TYR A 114 -0.54 9.80 7.08
C TYR A 114 0.97 9.57 7.00
N GLU A 115 1.74 10.60 6.74
CA GLU A 115 3.22 10.50 6.73
C GLU A 115 3.77 10.59 8.15
N LYS A 116 4.28 9.46 8.66
CA LYS A 116 4.98 9.40 9.96
C LYS A 116 6.33 10.09 9.89
N ASP A 117 7.06 9.84 8.79
CA ASP A 117 8.34 10.42 8.45
C ASP A 117 8.55 10.40 6.91
N ARG A 118 9.77 10.65 6.44
CA ARG A 118 10.08 10.71 5.01
C ARG A 118 9.96 9.38 4.28
N VAL A 119 10.05 8.29 5.02
CA VAL A 119 10.07 6.92 4.49
C VAL A 119 8.78 6.19 4.85
N ASN A 120 8.32 6.33 6.09
CA ASN A 120 7.21 5.57 6.64
C ASN A 120 5.90 6.34 6.59
N SER A 121 4.86 5.68 6.09
CA SER A 121 3.50 6.19 6.06
C SER A 121 2.52 5.15 6.62
N VAL A 122 1.37 5.59 7.07
CA VAL A 122 0.25 4.73 7.46
C VAL A 122 -0.91 5.02 6.53
N VAL A 123 -1.47 3.98 5.98
CA VAL A 123 -2.68 4.05 5.15
C VAL A 123 -3.86 3.57 5.98
N PHE A 124 -4.92 4.38 6.02
CA PHE A 124 -6.19 4.05 6.65
C PHE A 124 -7.24 3.78 5.59
N ARG A 125 -7.92 2.65 5.67
CA ARG A 125 -9.07 2.33 4.82
C ARG A 125 -10.35 2.85 5.46
N CYS A 126 -10.93 3.88 4.86
CA CYS A 126 -12.05 4.65 5.41
C CYS A 126 -13.43 4.07 5.07
N PHE A 127 -13.51 2.82 4.68
CA PHE A 127 -14.75 2.06 4.40
C PHE A 127 -14.63 0.62 4.92
N PRO A 128 -15.77 -0.06 5.18
CA PRO A 128 -15.77 -1.43 5.67
C PRO A 128 -15.12 -2.44 4.69
N PRO A 129 -14.37 -3.40 5.21
CA PRO A 129 -13.91 -3.53 6.58
C PRO A 129 -12.83 -2.48 6.88
N TYR A 130 -13.03 -1.70 7.97
CA TYR A 130 -12.06 -0.68 8.41
C TYR A 130 -10.72 -1.29 8.79
N GLY A 131 -9.64 -0.54 8.62
CA GLY A 131 -8.32 -1.00 9.00
C GLY A 131 -7.22 -0.04 8.58
N ALA A 132 -6.00 -0.35 9.00
CA ALA A 132 -4.81 0.39 8.59
C ALA A 132 -3.64 -0.56 8.33
N TRP A 133 -2.65 -0.08 7.58
CA TRP A 133 -1.39 -0.77 7.36
C TRP A 133 -0.25 0.23 7.19
N ASN A 134 0.96 -0.23 7.49
CA ASN A 134 2.17 0.56 7.26
C ASN A 134 2.63 0.39 5.81
N VAL A 135 3.12 1.48 5.25
CA VAL A 135 3.77 1.52 3.94
C VAL A 135 5.13 2.16 4.11
N GLU A 136 6.16 1.52 3.60
CA GLU A 136 7.52 2.02 3.56
C GLU A 136 7.86 2.39 2.12
N LYS A 137 8.36 3.62 1.91
CA LYS A 137 8.83 4.06 0.60
C LYS A 137 10.18 3.39 0.31
N GLU A 138 10.35 2.93 -0.91
CA GLU A 138 11.66 2.45 -1.34
C GLU A 138 12.70 3.56 -1.22
N VAL A 139 13.79 3.27 -0.51
CA VAL A 139 14.87 4.22 -0.27
C VAL A 139 16.09 3.80 -1.09
N VAL A 140 16.49 4.64 -2.01
CA VAL A 140 17.74 4.47 -2.76
C VAL A 140 18.86 5.18 -2.00
N VAL A 141 19.87 4.42 -1.59
CA VAL A 141 21.07 4.97 -0.93
C VAL A 141 22.06 5.42 -2.00
N GLU A 142 22.15 6.72 -2.21
CA GLU A 142 23.19 7.29 -3.06
C GLU A 142 24.46 7.53 -2.23
N ARG A 143 25.58 6.98 -2.67
CA ARG A 143 26.90 7.30 -2.14
C ARG A 143 27.52 8.40 -2.99
N LYS A 144 27.83 9.53 -2.35
CA LYS A 144 28.57 10.64 -2.98
C LYS A 144 29.97 10.66 -2.45
N TYR A 145 30.90 10.88 -3.33
CA TYR A 145 32.31 11.02 -3.02
C TYR A 145 32.75 12.47 -3.31
N SER A 146 33.52 13.05 -2.43
CA SER A 146 34.13 14.37 -2.63
C SER A 146 35.59 14.30 -2.20
N ASP A 147 36.47 14.82 -3.03
CA ASP A 147 37.87 14.97 -2.74
C ASP A 147 38.20 16.47 -2.65
N VAL A 148 38.84 16.87 -1.56
CA VAL A 148 39.06 18.27 -1.25
C VAL A 148 40.46 18.51 -0.71
N THR A 149 41.18 19.48 -1.33
CA THR A 149 42.43 19.97 -0.79
C THR A 149 42.16 21.27 -0.03
N ILE A 150 42.50 21.31 1.24
CA ILE A 150 42.24 22.45 2.11
C ILE A 150 43.37 23.45 1.95
N ASN A 151 43.04 24.60 1.33
CA ASN A 151 43.97 25.74 1.14
C ASN A 151 43.68 26.90 2.09
N SER A 152 42.39 27.09 2.47
CA SER A 152 41.97 28.21 3.31
C SER A 152 41.26 27.68 4.58
N SER A 153 40.08 27.10 4.45
CA SER A 153 39.35 26.53 5.56
C SER A 153 38.58 25.31 5.11
N LEU A 154 38.45 24.34 6.02
CA LEU A 154 37.63 23.13 5.81
C LEU A 154 36.22 23.47 5.35
N TRP A 155 35.60 24.47 5.96
CA TRP A 155 34.24 24.88 5.64
C TRP A 155 34.10 25.38 4.21
N VAL A 156 34.97 26.30 3.78
CA VAL A 156 34.91 26.93 2.44
C VAL A 156 35.12 25.86 1.37
N GLU A 157 36.22 25.13 1.45
CA GLU A 157 36.64 24.17 0.42
C GLU A 157 35.63 23.03 0.30
N MET A 158 35.15 22.48 1.43
CA MET A 158 34.13 21.42 1.43
C MET A 158 32.78 21.93 0.86
N ARG A 159 32.39 23.15 1.16
CA ARG A 159 31.17 23.76 0.60
C ARG A 159 31.27 23.93 -0.91
N GLU A 160 32.39 24.37 -1.42
CA GLU A 160 32.64 24.52 -2.87
C GLU A 160 32.66 23.16 -3.57
N ALA A 161 33.14 22.10 -2.91
CA ALA A 161 33.06 20.72 -3.40
C ALA A 161 31.67 20.10 -3.30
N GLY A 162 30.65 20.86 -2.85
CA GLY A 162 29.27 20.40 -2.77
C GLY A 162 28.92 19.56 -1.55
N ALA A 163 29.77 19.52 -0.53
CA ALA A 163 29.48 18.82 0.71
C ALA A 163 28.33 19.50 1.50
N SER A 164 27.52 18.70 2.17
CA SER A 164 26.45 19.25 3.02
C SER A 164 27.02 19.92 4.28
N PRO A 165 26.39 20.98 4.79
CA PRO A 165 26.81 21.61 6.05
C PRO A 165 26.90 20.62 7.22
N LEU A 166 25.99 19.68 7.29
CA LEU A 166 25.94 18.66 8.35
C LEU A 166 27.17 17.75 8.28
N LEU A 167 27.61 17.35 7.08
CA LEU A 167 28.83 16.55 6.91
C LEU A 167 30.06 17.33 7.36
N ILE A 168 30.15 18.62 7.01
CA ILE A 168 31.30 19.47 7.38
C ILE A 168 31.38 19.61 8.92
N LEU A 169 30.24 19.84 9.58
CA LEU A 169 30.17 19.90 11.05
C LEU A 169 30.61 18.57 11.68
N SER A 170 30.12 17.44 11.15
CA SER A 170 30.52 16.11 11.65
C SER A 170 32.02 15.86 11.49
N LEU A 171 32.66 16.35 10.44
CA LEU A 171 34.09 16.24 10.24
C LEU A 171 34.85 17.15 11.21
N SER A 172 34.36 18.37 11.48
CA SER A 172 35.01 19.29 12.42
C SER A 172 34.95 18.81 13.87
N ASP A 173 34.03 17.89 14.20
CA ASP A 173 33.96 17.25 15.53
C ASP A 173 35.00 16.14 15.71
N VAL A 174 35.61 15.65 14.63
CA VAL A 174 36.59 14.54 14.64
C VAL A 174 38.02 15.06 14.60
N TYR A 175 38.24 16.24 14.02
CA TYR A 175 39.54 16.89 13.83
C TYR A 175 39.63 18.21 14.59
#